data_ff6c95809283dedbd257c31ee78aca6a
#
_entry.id   ff6c95809283dedbd257c31ee78aca6a
#
_cell.length_a   1.000
_cell.length_b   1.000
_cell.length_c   1.000
_cell.angle_alpha   90.00
_cell.angle_beta   90.00
_cell.angle_gamma   90.00
#
_symmetry.space_group_name_H-M   'P 1'
#
loop_
_entity.id
_entity.type
_entity.pdbx_description
1 polymer ?
#
loop_
_entity_poly.entity_id
_entity_poly.type
_entity_poly.pdbx_seq_one_letter_code
_entity_poly.pdbx_strand_id
1 'polypeptide(L)'
;MAEFTGLTWDHPRGRQALERSAASGTLIEWHVHPLEGFESSPIDELAARYDVIVLDHPHLGDALATGALQSLDTVFEPEWLATLRCVGPSIPSYELDGHLWALPLDAATQVSARLPERVPENPATWTEVVELSHHQPVALSLAGPHAYLSFASLTMALGGDPTDPGDTGLEALDLLRDLQSRAPAGTESLNPIGMLERTHTARDIAYIPLVYGYVPYAQGPNPIHFGDAPTAVRSGSTIGGTGLALSSRCTPTPALLEYLRWLLHPVTQATYIPDNAGQPAVRSAWLSPSVNAASSEFYLATLATIDAAWVRPRIAGFTPFQSEASRVLREAILGERSPASALAETAERFAALGVRA
;
A
#
# COMPACT_ATOMS: atom_id res chain seq x y z
N MET A 1 7.97 18.55 -27.23
CA MET A 1 7.06 18.54 -26.06
C MET A 1 6.49 17.14 -25.97
N ALA A 2 6.33 16.62 -24.78
CA ALA A 2 5.68 15.32 -24.59
C ALA A 2 4.22 15.37 -25.09
N GLU A 3 3.71 14.23 -25.55
CA GLU A 3 2.33 14.10 -26.03
C GLU A 3 1.34 14.09 -24.88
N PHE A 4 1.74 13.49 -23.73
CA PHE A 4 0.93 13.34 -22.53
C PHE A 4 1.66 13.84 -21.28
N THR A 5 0.88 14.17 -20.25
CA THR A 5 1.37 14.48 -18.91
C THR A 5 1.01 13.37 -17.95
N GLY A 6 1.98 12.91 -17.16
CA GLY A 6 1.78 11.87 -16.14
C GLY A 6 2.06 12.39 -14.74
N LEU A 7 1.38 11.84 -13.73
CA LEU A 7 1.65 12.09 -12.32
C LEU A 7 2.02 10.80 -11.60
N THR A 8 3.11 10.85 -10.83
CA THR A 8 3.52 9.79 -9.92
C THR A 8 3.96 10.37 -8.57
N TRP A 9 4.40 9.55 -7.62
CA TRP A 9 4.78 9.97 -6.27
C TRP A 9 6.30 9.95 -6.05
N ASP A 10 6.76 10.80 -5.11
CA ASP A 10 8.19 11.05 -4.88
C ASP A 10 8.83 9.97 -4.00
N HIS A 11 9.11 8.84 -4.61
CA HIS A 11 9.97 7.79 -4.07
C HIS A 11 10.58 7.00 -5.25
N PRO A 12 11.82 6.49 -5.17
CA PRO A 12 12.41 5.69 -6.25
C PRO A 12 11.50 4.56 -6.75
N ARG A 13 10.81 3.86 -5.86
CA ARG A 13 9.83 2.81 -6.19
C ARG A 13 8.71 3.32 -7.10
N GLY A 14 8.21 4.53 -6.88
CA GLY A 14 7.07 5.08 -7.62
C GLY A 14 7.45 5.78 -8.93
N ARG A 15 8.64 6.38 -9.01
CA ARG A 15 8.97 7.26 -10.13
C ARG A 15 10.10 6.78 -11.04
N GLN A 16 11.10 6.07 -10.51
CA GLN A 16 12.34 5.83 -11.25
C GLN A 16 12.14 5.02 -12.52
N ALA A 17 11.31 3.99 -12.50
CA ALA A 17 10.98 3.20 -13.69
C ALA A 17 10.24 4.04 -14.75
N LEU A 18 9.30 4.88 -14.32
CA LEU A 18 8.51 5.74 -15.20
C LEU A 18 9.35 6.86 -15.82
N GLU A 19 10.14 7.55 -15.01
CA GLU A 19 11.05 8.63 -15.49
C GLU A 19 12.09 8.09 -16.47
N ARG A 20 12.69 6.92 -16.20
CA ARG A 20 13.69 6.32 -17.10
C ARG A 20 13.08 5.81 -18.40
N SER A 21 11.87 5.30 -18.38
CA SER A 21 11.18 4.90 -19.61
C SER A 21 10.84 6.11 -20.50
N ALA A 22 10.51 7.25 -19.90
CA ALA A 22 10.25 8.49 -20.60
C ALA A 22 11.52 9.14 -21.19
N ALA A 23 12.68 8.93 -20.57
CA ALA A 23 13.96 9.48 -21.05
C ALA A 23 14.38 8.96 -22.44
N SER A 24 13.85 7.82 -22.88
CA SER A 24 14.07 7.26 -24.23
C SER A 24 13.12 7.79 -25.30
N GLY A 25 12.13 8.62 -24.94
CA GLY A 25 11.13 9.18 -25.85
C GLY A 25 10.32 10.32 -25.20
N THR A 26 9.52 11.00 -26.00
CA THR A 26 8.72 12.18 -25.57
C THR A 26 7.25 11.84 -25.38
N LEU A 27 6.91 10.57 -25.08
CA LEU A 27 5.50 10.17 -25.01
C LEU A 27 4.81 10.77 -23.79
N ILE A 28 5.38 10.56 -22.57
CA ILE A 28 4.82 11.07 -21.32
C ILE A 28 5.88 11.90 -20.59
N GLU A 29 5.49 13.11 -20.16
CA GLU A 29 6.25 13.90 -19.19
C GLU A 29 5.73 13.59 -17.79
N TRP A 30 6.56 12.92 -16.96
CA TRP A 30 6.18 12.54 -15.60
C TRP A 30 6.46 13.67 -14.61
N HIS A 31 5.43 14.07 -13.89
CA HIS A 31 5.49 14.97 -12.74
C HIS A 31 5.46 14.15 -11.46
N VAL A 32 6.06 14.69 -10.39
CA VAL A 32 6.23 14.00 -9.12
C VAL A 32 5.46 14.75 -8.03
N HIS A 33 4.71 14.01 -7.22
CA HIS A 33 3.95 14.53 -6.09
C HIS A 33 4.56 14.01 -4.77
N PRO A 34 4.68 14.83 -3.71
CA PRO A 34 5.05 14.34 -2.38
C PRO A 34 4.11 13.22 -1.92
N LEU A 35 4.63 12.25 -1.14
CA LEU A 35 3.84 11.09 -0.69
C LEU A 35 2.56 11.50 0.05
N GLU A 36 2.62 12.50 0.92
CA GLU A 36 1.45 13.00 1.64
C GLU A 36 0.36 13.52 0.69
N GLY A 37 0.76 14.22 -0.37
CA GLY A 37 -0.16 14.66 -1.42
C GLY A 37 -0.70 13.51 -2.25
N PHE A 38 0.11 12.50 -2.53
CA PHE A 38 -0.33 11.29 -3.21
C PHE A 38 -1.44 10.55 -2.45
N GLU A 39 -1.34 10.51 -1.12
CA GLU A 39 -2.30 9.84 -0.25
C GLU A 39 -3.58 10.66 0.02
N SER A 40 -3.59 11.97 -0.21
CA SER A 40 -4.66 12.86 0.28
C SER A 40 -5.20 13.89 -0.72
N SER A 41 -4.52 14.14 -1.87
CA SER A 41 -4.98 15.16 -2.83
C SER A 41 -6.26 14.72 -3.53
N PRO A 42 -7.21 15.65 -3.77
CA PRO A 42 -8.43 15.39 -4.50
C PRO A 42 -8.13 14.88 -5.93
N ILE A 43 -8.69 13.72 -6.26
CA ILE A 43 -8.39 13.05 -7.54
C ILE A 43 -8.92 13.82 -8.76
N ASP A 44 -10.01 14.53 -8.62
CA ASP A 44 -10.60 15.37 -9.67
C ASP A 44 -9.70 16.55 -10.05
N GLU A 45 -9.03 17.18 -9.07
CA GLU A 45 -8.04 18.24 -9.32
C GLU A 45 -6.82 17.70 -10.08
N LEU A 46 -6.38 16.48 -9.73
CA LEU A 46 -5.27 15.81 -10.40
C LEU A 46 -5.67 15.40 -11.83
N ALA A 47 -6.86 14.84 -12.02
CA ALA A 47 -7.38 14.44 -13.32
C ALA A 47 -7.65 15.62 -14.27
N ALA A 48 -7.92 16.80 -13.74
CA ALA A 48 -8.03 18.02 -14.54
C ALA A 48 -6.67 18.49 -15.13
N ARG A 49 -5.55 18.01 -14.58
CA ARG A 49 -4.20 18.48 -14.94
C ARG A 49 -3.36 17.44 -15.67
N TYR A 50 -3.54 16.16 -15.35
CA TYR A 50 -2.71 15.06 -15.86
C TYR A 50 -3.53 14.08 -16.68
N ASP A 51 -2.92 13.49 -17.70
CA ASP A 51 -3.55 12.53 -18.60
C ASP A 51 -3.46 11.10 -18.02
N VAL A 52 -2.30 10.76 -17.45
CA VAL A 52 -2.04 9.47 -16.81
C VAL A 52 -1.74 9.70 -15.32
N ILE A 53 -2.43 9.01 -14.45
CA ILE A 53 -2.29 9.20 -13.01
C ILE A 53 -1.94 7.86 -12.36
N VAL A 54 -0.83 7.84 -11.63
CA VAL A 54 -0.54 6.78 -10.67
C VAL A 54 -1.34 7.07 -9.40
N LEU A 55 -2.21 6.15 -8.98
CA LEU A 55 -3.09 6.35 -7.81
C LEU A 55 -3.22 5.09 -6.95
N ASP A 56 -3.60 5.28 -5.68
CA ASP A 56 -4.01 4.21 -4.77
C ASP A 56 -5.53 3.95 -4.91
N HIS A 57 -5.93 2.69 -4.75
CA HIS A 57 -7.30 2.24 -5.04
C HIS A 57 -8.43 2.92 -4.25
N PRO A 58 -8.27 3.41 -3.00
CA PRO A 58 -9.35 4.10 -2.30
C PRO A 58 -9.83 5.38 -2.99
N HIS A 59 -8.98 6.00 -3.82
CA HIS A 59 -9.36 7.18 -4.59
C HIS A 59 -10.45 6.91 -5.64
N LEU A 60 -10.71 5.64 -5.98
CA LEU A 60 -11.72 5.30 -7.00
C LEU A 60 -13.12 5.78 -6.62
N GLY A 61 -13.50 5.73 -5.33
CA GLY A 61 -14.80 6.21 -4.90
C GLY A 61 -15.03 7.69 -5.24
N ASP A 62 -14.07 8.53 -4.91
CA ASP A 62 -14.12 9.97 -5.21
C ASP A 62 -13.97 10.24 -6.71
N ALA A 63 -13.11 9.48 -7.40
CA ALA A 63 -12.90 9.60 -8.84
C ALA A 63 -14.17 9.30 -9.65
N LEU A 64 -14.93 8.26 -9.26
CA LEU A 64 -16.16 7.90 -9.93
C LEU A 64 -17.29 8.90 -9.62
N ALA A 65 -17.37 9.37 -8.39
CA ALA A 65 -18.35 10.38 -8.00
C ALA A 65 -18.21 11.69 -8.78
N THR A 66 -16.98 12.02 -9.20
CA THR A 66 -16.67 13.25 -9.96
C THR A 66 -16.52 13.02 -11.47
N GLY A 67 -16.55 11.76 -11.94
CA GLY A 67 -16.27 11.43 -13.34
C GLY A 67 -14.83 11.76 -13.77
N ALA A 68 -13.87 11.70 -12.82
CA ALA A 68 -12.49 12.11 -13.04
C ALA A 68 -11.69 11.14 -13.92
N LEU A 69 -12.08 9.86 -13.95
CA LEU A 69 -11.37 8.80 -14.68
C LEU A 69 -12.24 8.22 -15.80
N GLN A 70 -11.60 7.61 -16.77
CA GLN A 70 -12.25 6.78 -17.78
C GLN A 70 -12.05 5.28 -17.49
N SER A 71 -13.07 4.48 -17.80
CA SER A 71 -12.99 3.02 -17.68
C SER A 71 -12.00 2.47 -18.70
N LEU A 72 -11.12 1.58 -18.25
CA LEU A 72 -10.13 0.95 -19.10
C LEU A 72 -10.74 -0.09 -20.06
N ASP A 73 -11.92 -0.61 -19.76
CA ASP A 73 -12.67 -1.51 -20.65
C ASP A 73 -13.09 -0.80 -21.96
N THR A 74 -13.06 0.53 -21.99
CA THR A 74 -13.39 1.31 -23.19
C THR A 74 -12.19 1.55 -24.10
N VAL A 75 -10.97 1.30 -23.61
CA VAL A 75 -9.72 1.62 -24.31
C VAL A 75 -8.81 0.41 -24.56
N PHE A 76 -9.00 -0.66 -23.81
CA PHE A 76 -8.27 -1.91 -23.98
C PHE A 76 -9.24 -3.04 -24.37
N GLU A 77 -8.75 -3.96 -25.18
CA GLU A 77 -9.52 -5.15 -25.58
C GLU A 77 -9.77 -6.05 -24.35
N PRO A 78 -11.01 -6.56 -24.16
CA PRO A 78 -11.34 -7.45 -23.06
C PRO A 78 -10.43 -8.68 -22.98
N GLU A 79 -10.02 -9.20 -24.13
CA GLU A 79 -9.13 -10.36 -24.24
C GLU A 79 -7.76 -10.05 -23.63
N TRP A 80 -7.23 -8.84 -23.84
CA TRP A 80 -5.97 -8.43 -23.24
C TRP A 80 -6.12 -8.22 -21.74
N LEU A 81 -7.13 -7.50 -21.27
CA LEU A 81 -7.40 -7.30 -19.84
C LEU A 81 -7.53 -8.65 -19.12
N ALA A 82 -8.19 -9.62 -19.75
CA ALA A 82 -8.32 -10.98 -19.21
C ALA A 82 -7.00 -11.77 -19.13
N THR A 83 -5.91 -11.30 -19.74
CA THR A 83 -4.57 -11.91 -19.60
C THR A 83 -3.80 -11.43 -18.39
N LEU A 84 -4.18 -10.32 -17.78
CA LEU A 84 -3.49 -9.76 -16.61
C LEU A 84 -3.50 -10.76 -15.45
N ARG A 85 -2.35 -11.00 -14.86
CA ARG A 85 -2.17 -11.92 -13.71
C ARG A 85 -1.34 -11.21 -12.66
N CYS A 86 -2.01 -10.40 -11.83
CA CYS A 86 -1.38 -9.69 -10.74
C CYS A 86 -1.40 -10.51 -9.44
N VAL A 87 -0.53 -10.16 -8.50
CA VAL A 87 -0.44 -10.79 -7.20
C VAL A 87 -1.55 -10.30 -6.27
N GLY A 88 -2.06 -11.18 -5.44
CA GLY A 88 -3.12 -10.86 -4.48
C GLY A 88 -4.35 -10.23 -5.13
N PRO A 89 -5.09 -9.40 -4.41
CA PRO A 89 -6.27 -8.70 -4.92
C PRO A 89 -5.94 -7.39 -5.67
N SER A 90 -4.75 -7.27 -6.31
CA SER A 90 -4.35 -6.03 -7.02
C SER A 90 -5.32 -5.65 -8.13
N ILE A 91 -5.80 -6.61 -8.96
CA ILE A 91 -6.80 -6.32 -10.00
C ILE A 91 -8.15 -5.98 -9.35
N PRO A 92 -8.72 -6.81 -8.46
CA PRO A 92 -9.96 -6.49 -7.76
C PRO A 92 -9.95 -5.15 -7.04
N SER A 93 -8.80 -4.66 -6.58
CA SER A 93 -8.71 -3.36 -5.91
C SER A 93 -9.03 -2.18 -6.83
N TYR A 94 -8.82 -2.32 -8.14
CA TYR A 94 -9.12 -1.33 -9.16
C TYR A 94 -10.39 -1.63 -9.97
N GLU A 95 -11.11 -2.69 -9.62
CA GLU A 95 -12.43 -2.99 -10.18
C GLU A 95 -13.53 -2.38 -9.31
N LEU A 96 -14.38 -1.58 -9.89
CA LEU A 96 -15.53 -0.97 -9.23
C LEU A 96 -16.69 -0.83 -10.24
N ASP A 97 -17.92 -1.13 -9.81
CA ASP A 97 -19.14 -1.09 -10.63
C ASP A 97 -19.04 -1.90 -11.93
N GLY A 98 -18.28 -3.02 -11.89
CA GLY A 98 -18.13 -3.93 -13.04
C GLY A 98 -17.12 -3.47 -14.07
N HIS A 99 -16.34 -2.43 -13.79
CA HIS A 99 -15.34 -1.86 -14.68
C HIS A 99 -13.95 -1.84 -14.03
N LEU A 100 -12.90 -1.95 -14.85
CA LEU A 100 -11.51 -1.74 -14.43
C LEU A 100 -11.11 -0.27 -14.66
N TRP A 101 -10.62 0.41 -13.61
CA TRP A 101 -10.32 1.85 -13.62
C TRP A 101 -8.83 2.18 -13.63
N ALA A 102 -7.99 1.23 -13.22
CA ALA A 102 -6.54 1.37 -13.30
C ALA A 102 -5.86 0.03 -13.54
N LEU A 103 -4.72 0.05 -14.24
CA LEU A 103 -3.84 -1.11 -14.42
C LEU A 103 -2.92 -1.21 -13.21
N PRO A 104 -2.89 -2.30 -12.43
CA PRO A 104 -1.96 -2.45 -11.32
C PRO A 104 -0.50 -2.35 -11.80
N LEU A 105 0.17 -1.25 -11.50
CA LEU A 105 1.58 -1.03 -11.86
C LEU A 105 2.50 -1.70 -10.86
N ASP A 106 2.22 -1.49 -9.59
CA ASP A 106 2.97 -2.01 -8.48
C ASP A 106 2.03 -2.60 -7.42
N ALA A 107 2.51 -3.56 -6.65
CA ALA A 107 1.73 -4.21 -5.62
C ALA A 107 2.47 -4.20 -4.29
N ALA A 108 1.78 -3.85 -3.22
CA ALA A 108 2.26 -3.84 -1.85
C ALA A 108 1.17 -4.22 -0.88
N THR A 109 1.56 -4.65 0.30
CA THR A 109 0.67 -4.82 1.45
C THR A 109 1.46 -4.55 2.73
N GLN A 110 0.79 -4.41 3.86
CA GLN A 110 1.48 -4.36 5.13
C GLN A 110 2.04 -5.74 5.47
N VAL A 111 3.34 -5.79 5.67
CA VAL A 111 4.13 -6.99 5.94
C VAL A 111 5.00 -6.76 7.16
N SER A 112 5.63 -7.81 7.69
CA SER A 112 6.64 -7.64 8.73
C SER A 112 7.99 -7.23 8.15
N ALA A 113 8.78 -6.52 8.95
CA ALA A 113 10.16 -6.14 8.63
C ALA A 113 11.05 -6.35 9.86
N ARG A 114 12.25 -6.89 9.67
CA ARG A 114 13.18 -7.23 10.76
C ARG A 114 14.64 -7.02 10.40
N LEU A 115 15.43 -6.80 11.41
CA LEU A 115 16.89 -6.90 11.35
C LEU A 115 17.30 -8.35 11.65
N PRO A 116 17.81 -9.13 10.69
CA PRO A 116 18.05 -10.56 10.88
C PRO A 116 19.08 -10.87 11.97
N GLU A 117 20.03 -9.96 12.25
CA GLU A 117 21.00 -10.12 13.32
C GLU A 117 20.41 -9.94 14.73
N ARG A 118 19.21 -9.35 14.86
CA ARG A 118 18.51 -9.14 16.13
C ARG A 118 17.31 -10.05 16.27
N VAL A 119 16.63 -10.32 15.16
CA VAL A 119 15.45 -11.18 15.07
C VAL A 119 15.72 -12.17 13.93
N PRO A 120 16.40 -13.31 14.20
CA PRO A 120 16.80 -14.28 13.17
C PRO A 120 15.62 -14.90 12.43
N GLU A 121 14.54 -15.18 13.15
CA GLU A 121 13.31 -15.76 12.61
C GLU A 121 12.15 -14.75 12.64
N ASN A 122 11.29 -14.81 11.62
CA ASN A 122 10.13 -13.94 11.57
C ASN A 122 9.04 -14.42 12.55
N PRO A 123 8.60 -13.60 13.53
CA PRO A 123 7.43 -13.95 14.35
C PRO A 123 6.23 -14.28 13.48
N ALA A 124 5.65 -15.46 13.64
CA ALA A 124 4.52 -15.94 12.85
C ALA A 124 3.17 -15.48 13.40
N THR A 125 3.12 -15.19 14.71
CA THR A 125 1.88 -14.84 15.41
C THR A 125 1.99 -13.54 16.18
N TRP A 126 0.85 -12.89 16.42
CA TRP A 126 0.78 -11.70 17.27
C TRP A 126 1.21 -11.98 18.72
N THR A 127 1.00 -13.20 19.22
CA THR A 127 1.50 -13.61 20.52
C THR A 127 3.03 -13.57 20.57
N GLU A 128 3.71 -14.08 19.53
CA GLU A 128 5.16 -14.02 19.42
C GLU A 128 5.67 -12.58 19.27
N VAL A 129 4.92 -11.70 18.60
CA VAL A 129 5.26 -10.27 18.51
C VAL A 129 5.22 -9.59 19.87
N VAL A 130 4.18 -9.87 20.67
CA VAL A 130 4.08 -9.34 22.05
C VAL A 130 5.26 -9.84 22.88
N GLU A 131 5.56 -11.12 22.85
CA GLU A 131 6.70 -11.68 23.58
C GLU A 131 8.03 -11.06 23.13
N LEU A 132 8.22 -10.94 21.82
CA LEU A 132 9.41 -10.28 21.27
C LEU A 132 9.57 -8.85 21.79
N SER A 133 8.47 -8.10 21.91
CA SER A 133 8.49 -6.70 22.34
C SER A 133 8.97 -6.46 23.77
N HIS A 134 9.02 -7.50 24.60
CA HIS A 134 9.60 -7.44 25.94
C HIS A 134 11.15 -7.51 25.94
N HIS A 135 11.75 -7.95 24.84
CA HIS A 135 13.19 -8.22 24.73
C HIS A 135 13.88 -7.46 23.59
N GLN A 136 13.12 -7.02 22.58
CA GLN A 136 13.62 -6.31 21.41
C GLN A 136 12.76 -5.08 21.12
N PRO A 137 13.36 -4.00 20.56
CA PRO A 137 12.60 -2.84 20.11
C PRO A 137 11.66 -3.19 18.94
N VAL A 138 10.37 -3.23 19.22
CA VAL A 138 9.30 -3.37 18.23
C VAL A 138 8.64 -2.01 18.02
N ALA A 139 8.38 -1.63 16.79
CA ALA A 139 7.78 -0.34 16.45
C ALA A 139 6.57 -0.47 15.55
N LEU A 140 5.68 0.52 15.60
CA LEU A 140 4.48 0.62 14.77
C LEU A 140 4.54 1.89 13.91
N SER A 141 4.20 1.76 12.62
CA SER A 141 4.04 2.92 11.73
C SER A 141 2.66 3.54 11.99
N LEU A 142 2.61 4.77 12.54
CA LEU A 142 1.37 5.40 13.00
C LEU A 142 1.09 6.77 12.37
N ALA A 143 2.04 7.34 11.60
CA ALA A 143 1.85 8.65 10.98
C ALA A 143 0.91 8.59 9.76
N GLY A 144 0.22 9.70 9.47
CA GLY A 144 -0.71 9.77 8.35
C GLY A 144 -1.85 8.74 8.47
N PRO A 145 -2.19 8.00 7.40
CA PRO A 145 -3.27 7.00 7.41
C PRO A 145 -2.88 5.70 8.13
N HIS A 146 -1.63 5.53 8.56
CA HIS A 146 -1.08 4.23 8.93
C HIS A 146 -1.57 3.71 10.28
N ALA A 147 -2.02 4.56 11.21
CA ALA A 147 -2.66 4.08 12.44
C ALA A 147 -3.98 3.34 12.13
N TYR A 148 -4.81 3.89 11.23
CA TYR A 148 -6.02 3.19 10.75
C TYR A 148 -5.68 1.91 10.01
N LEU A 149 -4.67 1.93 9.13
CA LEU A 149 -4.28 0.76 8.33
C LEU A 149 -3.73 -0.37 9.20
N SER A 150 -2.93 -0.06 10.23
CA SER A 150 -2.44 -1.06 11.19
C SER A 150 -3.57 -1.61 12.07
N PHE A 151 -4.49 -0.74 12.51
CA PHE A 151 -5.69 -1.14 13.22
C PHE A 151 -6.57 -2.08 12.37
N ALA A 152 -6.84 -1.72 11.10
CA ALA A 152 -7.64 -2.54 10.20
C ALA A 152 -6.99 -3.92 9.97
N SER A 153 -5.68 -3.96 9.72
CA SER A 153 -4.95 -5.21 9.51
C SER A 153 -4.97 -6.11 10.75
N LEU A 154 -4.79 -5.54 11.94
CA LEU A 154 -4.85 -6.32 13.18
C LEU A 154 -6.28 -6.78 13.50
N THR A 155 -7.29 -5.92 13.31
CA THR A 155 -8.71 -6.30 13.47
C THR A 155 -9.05 -7.52 12.60
N MET A 156 -8.60 -7.51 11.35
CA MET A 156 -8.76 -8.67 10.46
C MET A 156 -8.02 -9.91 10.96
N ALA A 157 -6.78 -9.74 11.40
CA ALA A 157 -6.00 -10.85 11.94
C ALA A 157 -6.71 -11.52 13.14
N LEU A 158 -7.37 -10.73 13.98
CA LEU A 158 -8.18 -11.19 15.11
C LEU A 158 -9.56 -11.75 14.69
N GLY A 159 -9.91 -11.73 13.39
CA GLY A 159 -11.15 -12.29 12.85
C GLY A 159 -12.30 -11.31 12.71
N GLY A 160 -12.11 -10.02 13.03
CA GLY A 160 -13.10 -8.95 12.89
C GLY A 160 -13.21 -8.37 11.48
N ASP A 161 -14.11 -7.41 11.32
CA ASP A 161 -14.29 -6.58 10.13
C ASP A 161 -13.84 -5.14 10.46
N PRO A 162 -12.89 -4.56 9.73
CA PRO A 162 -12.44 -3.17 9.97
C PRO A 162 -13.54 -2.11 9.77
N THR A 163 -14.61 -2.42 9.04
CA THR A 163 -15.73 -1.51 8.80
C THR A 163 -16.82 -1.60 9.88
N ASP A 164 -16.84 -2.71 10.63
CA ASP A 164 -17.69 -2.94 11.80
C ASP A 164 -16.90 -3.71 12.88
N PRO A 165 -15.90 -3.06 13.52
CA PRO A 165 -14.87 -3.75 14.29
C PRO A 165 -15.33 -4.30 15.65
N GLY A 166 -16.35 -3.75 16.27
CA GLY A 166 -16.92 -4.24 17.53
C GLY A 166 -15.89 -4.52 18.63
N ASP A 167 -16.07 -5.61 19.37
CA ASP A 167 -15.15 -6.03 20.44
C ASP A 167 -13.75 -6.39 19.91
N THR A 168 -13.67 -6.93 18.70
CA THR A 168 -12.39 -7.26 18.05
C THR A 168 -11.57 -6.01 17.78
N GLY A 169 -12.23 -4.87 17.44
CA GLY A 169 -11.57 -3.60 17.31
C GLY A 169 -11.03 -3.04 18.63
N LEU A 170 -11.72 -3.29 19.74
CA LEU A 170 -11.20 -2.94 21.07
C LEU A 170 -9.94 -3.74 21.39
N GLU A 171 -9.97 -5.05 21.15
CA GLU A 171 -8.83 -5.95 21.34
C GLU A 171 -7.63 -5.51 20.48
N ALA A 172 -7.88 -5.14 19.22
CA ALA A 172 -6.84 -4.61 18.32
C ALA A 172 -6.21 -3.32 18.86
N LEU A 173 -7.03 -2.37 19.34
CA LEU A 173 -6.50 -1.12 19.92
C LEU A 173 -5.71 -1.34 21.19
N ASP A 174 -6.17 -2.22 22.08
CA ASP A 174 -5.46 -2.54 23.31
C ASP A 174 -4.11 -3.19 23.02
N LEU A 175 -4.03 -4.08 22.03
CA LEU A 175 -2.78 -4.73 21.61
C LEU A 175 -1.82 -3.72 20.98
N LEU A 176 -2.30 -2.85 20.06
CA LEU A 176 -1.46 -1.81 19.45
C LEU A 176 -0.94 -0.82 20.51
N ARG A 177 -1.78 -0.43 21.47
CA ARG A 177 -1.39 0.43 22.58
C ARG A 177 -0.35 -0.22 23.48
N ASP A 178 -0.50 -1.49 23.80
CA ASP A 178 0.46 -2.27 24.57
C ASP A 178 1.83 -2.32 23.88
N LEU A 179 1.88 -2.64 22.59
CA LEU A 179 3.11 -2.63 21.80
C LEU A 179 3.73 -1.22 21.72
N GLN A 180 2.92 -0.18 21.49
CA GLN A 180 3.40 1.19 21.39
C GLN A 180 4.00 1.69 22.71
N SER A 181 3.51 1.22 23.85
CA SER A 181 4.04 1.59 25.17
C SER A 181 5.50 1.18 25.39
N ARG A 182 5.99 0.23 24.61
CA ARG A 182 7.37 -0.29 24.62
C ARG A 182 8.20 0.11 23.38
N ALA A 183 7.57 0.79 22.43
CA ALA A 183 8.23 1.18 21.20
C ALA A 183 9.33 2.23 21.43
N PRO A 184 10.39 2.26 20.62
CA PRO A 184 11.41 3.31 20.68
C PRO A 184 10.79 4.70 20.47
N ALA A 185 11.21 5.66 21.29
CA ALA A 185 10.68 7.02 21.22
C ALA A 185 10.83 7.64 19.83
N GLY A 186 9.82 8.39 19.39
CA GLY A 186 9.79 9.08 18.09
C GLY A 186 9.30 8.21 16.93
N THR A 187 9.09 6.89 17.15
CA THR A 187 8.57 6.00 16.08
C THR A 187 7.10 6.29 15.78
N GLU A 188 6.34 6.80 16.73
CA GLU A 188 4.94 7.17 16.59
C GLU A 188 4.66 8.28 15.56
N SER A 189 5.69 9.01 15.16
CA SER A 189 5.60 10.08 14.16
C SER A 189 6.10 9.68 12.78
N LEU A 190 6.49 8.40 12.60
CA LEU A 190 7.06 7.91 11.35
C LEU A 190 6.00 7.23 10.47
N ASN A 191 6.02 7.57 9.19
CA ASN A 191 5.36 6.84 8.12
C ASN A 191 6.20 5.60 7.71
N PRO A 192 5.72 4.70 6.85
CA PRO A 192 6.49 3.52 6.45
C PRO A 192 7.90 3.80 5.95
N ILE A 193 8.09 4.84 5.15
CA ILE A 193 9.41 5.20 4.60
C ILE A 193 10.33 5.64 5.74
N GLY A 194 9.89 6.57 6.58
CA GLY A 194 10.67 7.04 7.74
C GLY A 194 10.99 5.91 8.72
N MET A 195 10.04 4.96 8.91
CA MET A 195 10.24 3.79 9.75
C MET A 195 11.33 2.86 9.19
N LEU A 196 11.25 2.52 7.91
CA LEU A 196 12.23 1.66 7.24
C LEU A 196 13.60 2.35 7.13
N GLU A 197 13.63 3.64 6.84
CA GLU A 197 14.87 4.43 6.82
C GLU A 197 15.58 4.42 8.17
N ARG A 198 14.84 4.65 9.26
CA ARG A 198 15.40 4.58 10.62
C ARG A 198 15.88 3.17 10.98
N THR A 199 15.09 2.14 10.62
CA THR A 199 15.48 0.75 10.81
C THR A 199 16.76 0.43 10.05
N HIS A 200 16.88 0.90 8.80
CA HIS A 200 18.03 0.63 7.94
C HIS A 200 19.29 1.37 8.41
N THR A 201 19.17 2.63 8.80
CA THR A 201 20.33 3.51 9.12
C THR A 201 20.74 3.45 10.58
N ALA A 202 19.82 3.65 11.52
CA ALA A 202 20.10 3.67 12.95
C ALA A 202 20.13 2.26 13.58
N ARG A 203 19.45 1.29 12.97
CA ARG A 203 19.35 -0.11 13.43
C ARG A 203 18.90 -0.25 14.89
N ASP A 204 18.14 0.73 15.39
CA ASP A 204 17.59 0.76 16.75
C ASP A 204 16.17 0.17 16.85
N ILE A 205 15.50 -0.10 15.71
CA ILE A 205 14.27 -0.86 15.60
C ILE A 205 14.62 -2.28 15.14
N ALA A 206 14.28 -3.29 15.93
CA ALA A 206 14.59 -4.68 15.61
C ALA A 206 13.51 -5.33 14.74
N TYR A 207 12.24 -4.95 14.95
CA TYR A 207 11.09 -5.54 14.29
C TYR A 207 9.94 -4.55 14.11
N ILE A 208 9.24 -4.66 12.99
CA ILE A 208 8.02 -3.93 12.67
C ILE A 208 6.98 -4.97 12.20
N PRO A 209 5.87 -5.19 12.92
CA PRO A 209 4.90 -6.24 12.58
C PRO A 209 4.07 -5.91 11.33
N LEU A 210 3.79 -4.62 11.10
CA LEU A 210 2.98 -4.13 10.00
C LEU A 210 3.60 -2.84 9.43
N VAL A 211 4.15 -2.95 8.24
CA VAL A 211 4.66 -1.81 7.45
C VAL A 211 4.47 -2.10 5.98
N TYR A 212 4.10 -1.12 5.19
CA TYR A 212 4.12 -1.32 3.73
C TYR A 212 5.54 -1.65 3.28
N GLY A 213 5.67 -2.77 2.54
CA GLY A 213 6.95 -3.22 2.03
C GLY A 213 7.51 -2.28 0.96
N TYR A 214 8.80 -1.95 1.10
CA TYR A 214 9.57 -1.18 0.14
C TYR A 214 10.81 -1.96 -0.24
N VAL A 215 10.78 -2.61 -1.40
CA VAL A 215 11.84 -3.50 -1.86
C VAL A 215 13.25 -2.89 -1.87
N PRO A 216 13.46 -1.57 -2.08
CA PRO A 216 14.82 -1.00 -2.00
C PRO A 216 15.51 -1.23 -0.66
N TYR A 217 14.76 -1.34 0.46
CA TYR A 217 15.33 -1.64 1.77
C TYR A 217 15.69 -3.13 1.97
N ALA A 218 15.22 -4.01 1.08
CA ALA A 218 15.58 -5.43 1.06
C ALA A 218 16.83 -5.71 0.19
N GLN A 219 17.42 -4.68 -0.38
CA GLN A 219 18.56 -4.77 -1.29
C GLN A 219 19.85 -4.22 -0.64
N GLY A 220 20.99 -4.51 -1.26
CA GLY A 220 22.28 -3.97 -0.82
C GLY A 220 22.94 -4.77 0.32
N PRO A 221 24.00 -4.20 0.95
CA PRO A 221 24.88 -4.95 1.84
C PRO A 221 24.33 -5.24 3.24
N ASN A 222 23.33 -4.50 3.71
CA ASN A 222 22.74 -4.66 5.04
C ASN A 222 21.20 -4.60 4.94
N PRO A 223 20.58 -5.56 4.22
CA PRO A 223 19.15 -5.47 3.93
C PRO A 223 18.29 -5.61 5.19
N ILE A 224 17.14 -4.98 5.16
CA ILE A 224 16.02 -5.34 6.02
C ILE A 224 15.40 -6.62 5.43
N HIS A 225 15.14 -7.61 6.26
CA HIS A 225 14.41 -8.80 5.86
C HIS A 225 12.92 -8.59 6.09
N PHE A 226 12.14 -8.74 5.03
CA PHE A 226 10.69 -8.72 5.10
C PHE A 226 10.15 -10.14 5.22
N GLY A 227 8.96 -10.28 5.76
CA GLY A 227 8.27 -11.54 5.89
C GLY A 227 6.75 -11.36 5.97
N ASP A 228 6.02 -12.45 5.97
CA ASP A 228 4.58 -12.39 6.15
C ASP A 228 4.22 -11.66 7.45
N ALA A 229 3.09 -10.94 7.41
CA ALA A 229 2.53 -10.30 8.59
C ALA A 229 2.14 -11.36 9.63
N PRO A 230 2.25 -11.04 10.95
CA PRO A 230 1.84 -11.98 12.00
C PRO A 230 0.36 -12.32 11.89
N THR A 231 0.03 -13.59 12.18
CA THR A 231 -1.35 -14.09 12.20
C THR A 231 -1.89 -14.18 13.60
N ALA A 232 -3.23 -14.22 13.75
CA ALA A 232 -3.93 -14.62 14.95
C ALA A 232 -4.96 -15.70 14.56
N VAL A 233 -6.23 -15.33 14.39
CA VAL A 233 -7.27 -16.23 13.86
C VAL A 233 -7.06 -16.49 12.37
N ARG A 234 -6.58 -15.46 11.64
CA ARG A 234 -6.28 -15.52 10.21
C ARG A 234 -5.14 -14.54 9.83
N SER A 235 -4.78 -14.52 8.58
CA SER A 235 -3.94 -13.44 8.04
C SER A 235 -4.72 -12.12 8.05
N GLY A 236 -4.04 -11.03 8.39
CA GLY A 236 -4.62 -9.68 8.36
C GLY A 236 -3.61 -8.68 7.81
N SER A 237 -3.93 -8.12 6.66
CA SER A 237 -3.12 -7.08 6.03
C SER A 237 -3.96 -6.26 5.05
N THR A 238 -3.68 -4.98 4.97
CA THR A 238 -4.36 -4.06 4.06
C THR A 238 -3.55 -3.90 2.79
N ILE A 239 -4.17 -4.21 1.63
CA ILE A 239 -3.50 -4.02 0.34
C ILE A 239 -3.21 -2.54 0.09
N GLY A 240 -2.07 -2.30 -0.53
CA GLY A 240 -1.65 -1.04 -1.14
C GLY A 240 -1.10 -1.33 -2.54
N GLY A 241 -0.14 -0.53 -2.95
CA GLY A 241 0.35 -0.53 -4.31
C GLY A 241 -0.32 0.56 -5.13
N THR A 242 0.03 0.64 -6.39
CA THR A 242 -0.44 1.73 -7.24
C THR A 242 -0.93 1.22 -8.58
N GLY A 243 -1.93 1.91 -9.15
CA GLY A 243 -2.47 1.65 -10.47
C GLY A 243 -2.27 2.84 -11.41
N LEU A 244 -2.12 2.54 -12.70
CA LEU A 244 -2.09 3.50 -13.78
C LEU A 244 -3.51 3.74 -14.28
N ALA A 245 -4.08 4.91 -14.00
CA ALA A 245 -5.39 5.34 -14.47
C ALA A 245 -5.26 6.37 -15.59
N LEU A 246 -6.26 6.41 -16.46
CA LEU A 246 -6.43 7.46 -17.46
C LEU A 246 -7.48 8.46 -16.98
N SER A 247 -7.12 9.74 -16.93
CA SER A 247 -8.10 10.79 -16.61
C SER A 247 -9.15 10.93 -17.70
N SER A 248 -10.33 11.44 -17.35
CA SER A 248 -11.42 11.65 -18.31
C SER A 248 -11.07 12.65 -19.45
N ARG A 249 -10.04 13.49 -19.24
CA ARG A 249 -9.51 14.40 -20.27
C ARG A 249 -8.58 13.73 -21.28
N CYS A 250 -7.96 12.61 -20.92
CA CYS A 250 -6.99 11.92 -21.76
C CYS A 250 -7.66 11.37 -23.02
N THR A 251 -7.06 11.61 -24.18
CA THR A 251 -7.43 10.94 -25.42
C THR A 251 -6.31 9.98 -25.79
N PRO A 252 -6.41 8.69 -25.39
CA PRO A 252 -5.30 7.76 -25.53
C PRO A 252 -5.02 7.45 -27.00
N THR A 253 -3.75 7.54 -27.37
CA THR A 253 -3.27 7.12 -28.69
C THR A 253 -2.82 5.64 -28.66
N PRO A 254 -2.72 4.97 -29.82
CA PRO A 254 -2.16 3.62 -29.88
C PRO A 254 -0.78 3.51 -29.21
N ALA A 255 0.06 4.54 -29.32
CA ALA A 255 1.39 4.58 -28.70
C ALA A 255 1.30 4.59 -27.17
N LEU A 256 0.36 5.33 -26.58
CA LEU A 256 0.13 5.35 -25.14
C LEU A 256 -0.35 3.97 -24.64
N LEU A 257 -1.32 3.37 -25.35
CA LEU A 257 -1.84 2.06 -24.97
C LEU A 257 -0.77 0.97 -25.07
N GLU A 258 0.09 1.02 -26.10
CA GLU A 258 1.21 0.08 -26.22
C GLU A 258 2.24 0.26 -25.09
N TYR A 259 2.54 1.51 -24.70
CA TYR A 259 3.42 1.79 -23.57
C TYR A 259 2.84 1.26 -22.26
N LEU A 260 1.55 1.44 -22.00
CA LEU A 260 0.89 0.89 -20.81
C LEU A 260 0.89 -0.66 -20.81
N ARG A 261 0.66 -1.29 -21.98
CA ARG A 261 0.80 -2.76 -22.12
C ARG A 261 2.23 -3.21 -21.84
N TRP A 262 3.23 -2.45 -22.32
CA TRP A 262 4.63 -2.78 -22.09
C TRP A 262 4.98 -2.72 -20.59
N LEU A 263 4.49 -1.73 -19.85
CA LEU A 263 4.70 -1.63 -18.40
C LEU A 263 4.15 -2.85 -17.64
N LEU A 264 3.03 -3.42 -18.11
CA LEU A 264 2.40 -4.59 -17.51
C LEU A 264 2.88 -5.93 -18.11
N HIS A 265 3.75 -5.89 -19.11
CA HIS A 265 4.25 -7.11 -19.72
C HIS A 265 5.08 -7.92 -18.72
N PRO A 266 4.88 -9.26 -18.60
CA PRO A 266 5.56 -10.09 -17.61
C PRO A 266 7.08 -9.97 -17.59
N VAL A 267 7.71 -9.82 -18.77
CA VAL A 267 9.17 -9.62 -18.88
C VAL A 267 9.56 -8.25 -18.29
N THR A 268 8.86 -7.18 -18.66
CA THR A 268 9.11 -5.82 -18.14
C THR A 268 8.97 -5.80 -16.62
N GLN A 269 7.94 -6.43 -16.10
CA GLN A 269 7.67 -6.53 -14.67
C GLN A 269 8.72 -7.37 -13.91
N ALA A 270 9.33 -8.37 -14.57
CA ALA A 270 10.35 -9.22 -13.95
C ALA A 270 11.79 -8.70 -14.13
N THR A 271 12.02 -7.69 -15.00
CA THR A 271 13.35 -7.16 -15.29
C THR A 271 13.40 -5.66 -15.12
N TYR A 272 12.79 -4.92 -16.05
CA TYR A 272 12.89 -3.46 -16.10
C TYR A 272 12.37 -2.79 -14.82
N ILE A 273 11.21 -3.21 -14.29
CA ILE A 273 10.62 -2.62 -13.08
C ILE A 273 11.55 -2.80 -11.86
N PRO A 274 12.02 -4.01 -11.50
CA PRO A 274 12.95 -4.22 -10.39
C PRO A 274 14.31 -3.53 -10.60
N ASP A 275 14.86 -3.53 -11.82
CA ASP A 275 16.14 -2.89 -12.15
C ASP A 275 16.08 -1.35 -11.99
N ASN A 276 14.86 -0.80 -11.90
CA ASN A 276 14.59 0.62 -11.70
C ASN A 276 13.88 0.91 -10.37
N ALA A 277 14.25 0.17 -9.32
CA ALA A 277 13.73 0.31 -7.96
C ALA A 277 12.21 0.11 -7.81
N GLY A 278 11.51 -0.27 -8.87
CA GLY A 278 10.07 -0.53 -8.86
C GLY A 278 9.74 -1.86 -8.21
N GLN A 279 8.49 -1.99 -7.78
CA GLN A 279 7.95 -3.19 -7.15
C GLN A 279 6.86 -3.76 -8.06
N PRO A 280 7.07 -4.93 -8.69
CA PRO A 280 6.15 -5.43 -9.71
C PRO A 280 4.78 -5.78 -9.13
N ALA A 281 3.72 -5.65 -9.97
CA ALA A 281 2.38 -6.16 -9.65
C ALA A 281 2.12 -7.54 -10.26
N VAL A 282 2.82 -7.92 -11.34
CA VAL A 282 2.57 -9.18 -12.05
C VAL A 282 3.10 -10.38 -11.27
N ARG A 283 2.24 -11.38 -11.04
CA ARG A 283 2.53 -12.54 -10.19
C ARG A 283 3.77 -13.32 -10.61
N SER A 284 4.04 -13.48 -11.92
CA SER A 284 5.22 -14.19 -12.38
C SER A 284 6.54 -13.54 -11.98
N ALA A 285 6.56 -12.21 -11.79
CA ALA A 285 7.72 -11.50 -11.26
C ALA A 285 7.94 -11.81 -9.77
N TRP A 286 6.88 -11.90 -8.98
CA TRP A 286 6.93 -12.31 -7.57
C TRP A 286 7.49 -13.71 -7.36
N LEU A 287 7.23 -14.61 -8.32
CA LEU A 287 7.70 -16.00 -8.30
C LEU A 287 9.08 -16.17 -8.98
N SER A 288 9.63 -15.11 -9.57
CA SER A 288 10.91 -15.18 -10.30
C SER A 288 12.10 -15.39 -9.35
N PRO A 289 12.90 -16.46 -9.54
CA PRO A 289 14.09 -16.69 -8.71
C PRO A 289 15.10 -15.53 -8.78
N SER A 290 15.29 -14.91 -9.95
CA SER A 290 16.22 -13.81 -10.11
C SER A 290 15.78 -12.54 -9.39
N VAL A 291 14.48 -12.23 -9.42
CA VAL A 291 13.90 -11.08 -8.71
C VAL A 291 14.01 -11.27 -7.20
N ASN A 292 13.75 -12.46 -6.70
CA ASN A 292 13.85 -12.78 -5.28
C ASN A 292 15.30 -12.77 -4.77
N ALA A 293 16.23 -13.39 -5.51
CA ALA A 293 17.65 -13.37 -5.15
C ALA A 293 18.23 -11.95 -5.06
N ALA A 294 17.76 -11.01 -5.88
CA ALA A 294 18.18 -9.61 -5.86
C ALA A 294 17.56 -8.79 -4.70
N SER A 295 16.58 -9.32 -3.98
CA SER A 295 15.78 -8.60 -2.98
C SER A 295 15.65 -9.36 -1.65
N SER A 296 16.63 -10.18 -1.28
CA SER A 296 16.63 -10.96 -0.02
C SER A 296 15.32 -11.74 0.19
N GLU A 297 14.81 -12.37 -0.88
CA GLU A 297 13.56 -13.15 -0.91
C GLU A 297 12.31 -12.34 -0.58
N PHE A 298 12.35 -11.03 -0.71
CA PHE A 298 11.24 -10.12 -0.34
C PHE A 298 9.89 -10.60 -0.85
N TYR A 299 9.77 -10.93 -2.12
CA TYR A 299 8.50 -11.25 -2.76
C TYR A 299 7.94 -12.61 -2.33
N LEU A 300 8.78 -13.64 -2.26
CA LEU A 300 8.36 -14.96 -1.78
C LEU A 300 8.05 -14.95 -0.29
N ALA A 301 8.84 -14.24 0.51
CA ALA A 301 8.66 -14.15 1.96
C ALA A 301 7.40 -13.38 2.39
N THR A 302 6.78 -12.61 1.47
CA THR A 302 5.58 -11.81 1.74
C THR A 302 4.37 -12.22 0.90
N LEU A 303 4.50 -13.31 0.13
CA LEU A 303 3.50 -13.73 -0.86
C LEU A 303 2.18 -14.15 -0.21
N ALA A 304 2.23 -14.89 0.90
CA ALA A 304 1.01 -15.35 1.56
C ALA A 304 0.20 -14.18 2.13
N THR A 305 0.89 -13.16 2.63
CA THR A 305 0.24 -11.95 3.15
C THR A 305 -0.47 -11.17 2.06
N ILE A 306 0.20 -10.93 0.91
CA ILE A 306 -0.43 -10.15 -0.16
C ILE A 306 -1.56 -10.94 -0.84
N ASP A 307 -1.45 -12.26 -0.95
CA ASP A 307 -2.52 -13.10 -1.52
C ASP A 307 -3.79 -13.08 -0.65
N ALA A 308 -3.66 -12.86 0.66
CA ALA A 308 -4.77 -12.76 1.60
C ALA A 308 -5.16 -11.31 1.96
N ALA A 309 -4.57 -10.31 1.31
CA ALA A 309 -4.74 -8.92 1.68
C ALA A 309 -6.17 -8.40 1.46
N TRP A 310 -6.59 -7.52 2.34
CA TRP A 310 -7.89 -6.87 2.29
C TRP A 310 -7.88 -5.63 1.38
N VAL A 311 -8.93 -5.49 0.58
CA VAL A 311 -9.16 -4.32 -0.25
C VAL A 311 -9.99 -3.31 0.54
N ARG A 312 -9.47 -2.10 0.73
CA ARG A 312 -10.16 -1.01 1.40
C ARG A 312 -11.44 -0.61 0.64
N PRO A 313 -12.48 -0.09 1.30
CA PRO A 313 -13.65 0.46 0.65
C PRO A 313 -13.30 1.52 -0.40
N ARG A 314 -13.92 1.43 -1.58
CA ARG A 314 -13.75 2.38 -2.69
C ARG A 314 -15.03 3.17 -2.85
N ILE A 315 -15.36 3.93 -1.81
CA ILE A 315 -16.56 4.77 -1.71
C ILE A 315 -16.17 6.24 -1.60
N ALA A 316 -17.01 7.12 -2.10
CA ALA A 316 -16.76 8.55 -2.00
C ALA A 316 -16.61 8.99 -0.55
N GLY A 317 -15.61 9.81 -0.26
CA GLY A 317 -15.27 10.29 1.08
C GLY A 317 -14.45 9.32 1.92
N PHE A 318 -14.06 8.14 1.41
CA PHE A 318 -13.28 7.18 2.20
C PHE A 318 -11.87 7.70 2.53
N THR A 319 -11.22 8.38 1.60
CA THR A 319 -9.85 8.91 1.82
C THR A 319 -9.82 9.94 2.97
N PRO A 320 -10.66 10.99 3.02
CA PRO A 320 -10.73 11.87 4.18
C PRO A 320 -11.19 11.16 5.45
N PHE A 321 -12.13 10.21 5.36
CA PHE A 321 -12.50 9.37 6.50
C PHE A 321 -11.30 8.63 7.07
N GLN A 322 -10.53 7.93 6.23
CA GLN A 322 -9.34 7.17 6.63
C GLN A 322 -8.33 8.04 7.38
N SER A 323 -8.09 9.26 6.89
CA SER A 323 -7.17 10.21 7.51
C SER A 323 -7.64 10.62 8.91
N GLU A 324 -8.92 10.94 9.05
CA GLU A 324 -9.49 11.36 10.33
C GLU A 324 -9.63 10.19 11.32
N ALA A 325 -10.06 9.01 10.85
CA ALA A 325 -10.08 7.79 11.64
C ALA A 325 -8.68 7.44 12.15
N SER A 326 -7.66 7.58 11.30
CA SER A 326 -6.26 7.35 11.68
C SER A 326 -5.82 8.28 12.81
N ARG A 327 -6.18 9.56 12.76
CA ARG A 327 -5.89 10.52 13.83
C ARG A 327 -6.53 10.08 15.15
N VAL A 328 -7.80 9.75 15.14
CA VAL A 328 -8.58 9.34 16.33
C VAL A 328 -8.04 8.04 16.93
N LEU A 329 -7.75 7.04 16.10
CA LEU A 329 -7.20 5.74 16.55
C LEU A 329 -5.76 5.90 17.07
N ARG A 330 -4.95 6.77 16.43
CA ARG A 330 -3.60 7.10 16.91
C ARG A 330 -3.62 7.69 18.31
N GLU A 331 -4.54 8.62 18.62
CA GLU A 331 -4.73 9.17 19.98
C GLU A 331 -5.00 8.06 21.00
N ALA A 332 -5.80 7.03 20.63
CA ALA A 332 -6.06 5.90 21.51
C ALA A 332 -4.82 5.01 21.69
N ILE A 333 -4.08 4.73 20.63
CA ILE A 333 -2.84 3.94 20.67
C ILE A 333 -1.77 4.65 21.54
N LEU A 334 -1.70 5.99 21.50
CA LEU A 334 -0.80 6.77 22.31
C LEU A 334 -1.28 6.97 23.77
N GLY A 335 -2.50 6.52 24.09
CA GLY A 335 -3.08 6.66 25.43
C GLY A 335 -3.68 8.03 25.74
N GLU A 336 -3.83 8.89 24.73
CA GLU A 336 -4.41 10.24 24.84
C GLU A 336 -5.95 10.20 24.81
N ARG A 337 -6.53 9.07 24.41
CA ARG A 337 -7.97 8.83 24.33
C ARG A 337 -8.29 7.39 24.75
N SER A 338 -9.50 7.14 25.24
CA SER A 338 -9.92 5.77 25.51
C SER A 338 -10.19 4.98 24.22
N PRO A 339 -9.80 3.70 24.11
CA PRO A 339 -10.07 2.85 22.96
C PRO A 339 -11.56 2.82 22.58
N ALA A 340 -12.45 2.68 23.55
CA ALA A 340 -13.90 2.66 23.31
C ALA A 340 -14.43 3.96 22.70
N SER A 341 -13.93 5.14 23.15
CA SER A 341 -14.33 6.43 22.57
C SER A 341 -13.80 6.60 21.14
N ALA A 342 -12.55 6.18 20.88
CA ALA A 342 -11.97 6.25 19.54
C ALA A 342 -12.72 5.36 18.57
N LEU A 343 -13.07 4.15 18.98
CA LEU A 343 -13.80 3.19 18.15
C LEU A 343 -15.21 3.69 17.83
N ALA A 344 -15.94 4.22 18.84
CA ALA A 344 -17.27 4.77 18.65
C ALA A 344 -17.26 5.94 17.64
N GLU A 345 -16.32 6.87 17.77
CA GLU A 345 -16.19 7.99 16.83
C GLU A 345 -15.81 7.52 15.43
N THR A 346 -14.92 6.54 15.30
CA THR A 346 -14.54 5.96 14.00
C THR A 346 -15.74 5.30 13.33
N ALA A 347 -16.54 4.53 14.07
CA ALA A 347 -17.76 3.88 13.56
C ALA A 347 -18.82 4.92 13.13
N GLU A 348 -19.05 5.97 13.92
CA GLU A 348 -19.96 7.05 13.57
C GLU A 348 -19.56 7.74 12.26
N ARG A 349 -18.28 8.06 12.11
CA ARG A 349 -17.73 8.68 10.89
C ARG A 349 -17.86 7.77 9.67
N PHE A 350 -17.62 6.45 9.82
CA PHE A 350 -17.81 5.51 8.75
C PHE A 350 -19.27 5.40 8.32
N ALA A 351 -20.18 5.32 9.28
CA ALA A 351 -21.63 5.29 9.02
C ALA A 351 -22.11 6.56 8.27
N ALA A 352 -21.49 7.72 8.55
CA ALA A 352 -21.80 8.98 7.87
C ALA A 352 -21.46 8.98 6.37
N LEU A 353 -20.64 8.04 5.87
CA LEU A 353 -20.39 7.84 4.43
C LEU A 353 -21.58 7.25 3.69
N GLY A 354 -22.66 6.87 4.40
CA GLY A 354 -23.90 6.38 3.79
C GLY A 354 -23.83 4.96 3.26
N VAL A 355 -22.80 4.21 3.62
CA VAL A 355 -22.67 2.78 3.28
C VAL A 355 -23.67 2.02 4.14
N ARG A 356 -24.67 1.41 3.51
CA ARG A 356 -25.47 0.39 4.18
C ARG A 356 -24.64 -0.90 4.25
N ALA A 357 -24.44 -1.37 5.47
CA ALA A 357 -23.83 -2.68 5.73
C ALA A 357 -24.60 -3.80 5.01
#